data_9f9e5c63234492252acd112829816d5f
#
_entry.id   9f9e5c63234492252acd112829816d5f
#
_cell.length_a   1.000
_cell.length_b   1.000
_cell.length_c   1.000
_cell.angle_alpha   90.00
_cell.angle_beta   90.00
_cell.angle_gamma   90.00
#
_symmetry.space_group_name_H-M   'P 1'
#
loop_
_entity.id
_entity.type
_entity.pdbx_description
1 polymer ?
#
loop_
_entity_poly.entity_id
_entity_poly.type
_entity_poly.pdbx_seq_one_letter_code
_entity_poly.pdbx_strand_id
1 'polypeptide(L)'
;NLILENIDKVSGISSAEASQMAGEAKFLRGIAHFAVVRLFAQPYGYTAANDHAGIIIKTNSKVELLPRNTVAEVYQQIINDLTEAEGILPAGNANFAYATKWAAKAALAQVYFQMHDYDKAYTKADEVIKSGAFTFVPNFANYTANTTESIFKLVSSETSGKRVGSDFGVYRSDGTNIP
;
A
#
# COMPACT_ATOMS: atom_id res chain seq x y z
N ASN A 1 10.75 -3.05 -6.16
CA ASN A 1 11.79 -2.38 -6.95
C ASN A 1 12.23 -3.21 -8.15
N LEU A 2 12.55 -4.52 -7.99
CA LEU A 2 13.00 -5.38 -9.11
C LEU A 2 12.07 -5.32 -10.33
N ILE A 3 10.76 -5.30 -10.13
CA ILE A 3 9.78 -5.17 -11.21
C ILE A 3 10.02 -3.84 -11.95
N LEU A 4 10.05 -2.72 -11.22
CA LEU A 4 10.22 -1.37 -11.79
C LEU A 4 11.54 -1.19 -12.53
N GLU A 5 12.60 -1.89 -12.13
CA GLU A 5 13.93 -1.83 -12.76
C GLU A 5 14.05 -2.70 -14.02
N ASN A 6 13.14 -3.64 -14.21
CA ASN A 6 13.29 -4.66 -15.26
C ASN A 6 12.05 -4.84 -16.13
N ILE A 7 10.92 -4.22 -15.83
CA ILE A 7 9.67 -4.45 -16.55
C ILE A 7 9.79 -4.19 -18.06
N ASP A 8 10.56 -3.18 -18.45
CA ASP A 8 10.80 -2.82 -19.85
C ASP A 8 11.68 -3.84 -20.61
N LYS A 9 12.32 -4.75 -19.87
CA LYS A 9 13.19 -5.80 -20.43
C LYS A 9 12.46 -7.13 -20.59
N VAL A 10 11.24 -7.24 -20.09
CA VAL A 10 10.45 -8.48 -20.12
C VAL A 10 9.81 -8.61 -21.49
N SER A 11 10.14 -9.70 -22.20
CA SER A 11 9.50 -10.05 -23.47
C SER A 11 8.26 -10.90 -23.25
N GLY A 12 7.30 -10.83 -24.17
CA GLY A 12 6.11 -11.69 -24.17
C GLY A 12 4.94 -11.18 -23.31
N ILE A 13 5.04 -9.98 -22.75
CA ILE A 13 3.93 -9.27 -22.10
C ILE A 13 3.49 -8.08 -22.93
N SER A 14 2.21 -7.74 -22.89
CA SER A 14 1.70 -6.55 -23.54
C SER A 14 2.11 -5.27 -22.78
N SER A 15 2.11 -4.13 -23.44
CA SER A 15 2.36 -2.84 -22.79
C SER A 15 1.36 -2.52 -21.67
N ALA A 16 0.11 -2.99 -21.83
CA ALA A 16 -0.92 -2.82 -20.80
C ALA A 16 -0.61 -3.66 -19.54
N GLU A 17 -0.20 -4.91 -19.71
CA GLU A 17 0.22 -5.77 -18.57
C GLU A 17 1.47 -5.20 -17.89
N ALA A 18 2.48 -4.76 -18.67
CA ALA A 18 3.66 -4.11 -18.12
C ALA A 18 3.30 -2.87 -17.29
N SER A 19 2.43 -2.02 -17.82
CA SER A 19 1.95 -0.83 -17.11
C SER A 19 1.21 -1.19 -15.83
N GLN A 20 0.32 -2.18 -15.86
CA GLN A 20 -0.41 -2.64 -14.68
C GLN A 20 0.56 -3.18 -13.60
N MET A 21 1.52 -4.01 -13.97
CA MET A 21 2.55 -4.53 -13.05
C MET A 21 3.39 -3.41 -12.44
N ALA A 22 3.74 -2.39 -13.22
CA ALA A 22 4.45 -1.22 -12.71
C ALA A 22 3.58 -0.41 -11.73
N GLY A 23 2.30 -0.23 -12.02
CA GLY A 23 1.34 0.43 -11.13
C GLY A 23 1.18 -0.32 -9.81
N GLU A 24 1.03 -1.64 -9.85
CA GLU A 24 0.94 -2.48 -8.65
C GLU A 24 2.24 -2.43 -7.82
N ALA A 25 3.40 -2.47 -8.47
CA ALA A 25 4.68 -2.36 -7.79
C ALA A 25 4.86 -1.02 -7.08
N LYS A 26 4.43 0.09 -7.69
CA LYS A 26 4.42 1.43 -7.06
C LYS A 26 3.43 1.49 -5.91
N PHE A 27 2.22 0.99 -6.09
CA PHE A 27 1.22 0.91 -5.02
C PHE A 27 1.77 0.16 -3.80
N LEU A 28 2.31 -1.04 -4.00
CA LEU A 28 2.88 -1.84 -2.91
C LEU A 28 4.08 -1.14 -2.25
N ARG A 29 4.94 -0.46 -3.00
CA ARG A 29 6.05 0.31 -2.44
C ARG A 29 5.55 1.48 -1.61
N GLY A 30 4.57 2.22 -2.10
CA GLY A 30 3.95 3.34 -1.40
C GLY A 30 3.33 2.92 -0.06
N ILE A 31 2.49 1.87 -0.05
CA ILE A 31 1.89 1.37 1.20
C ILE A 31 2.92 0.77 2.15
N ALA A 32 3.98 0.13 1.64
CA ALA A 32 5.06 -0.39 2.47
C ALA A 32 5.83 0.74 3.16
N HIS A 33 6.27 1.78 2.42
CA HIS A 33 6.89 2.95 3.04
C HIS A 33 5.96 3.64 4.04
N PHE A 34 4.66 3.75 3.74
CA PHE A 34 3.67 4.33 4.65
C PHE A 34 3.52 3.51 5.94
N ALA A 35 3.49 2.19 5.85
CA ALA A 35 3.44 1.34 7.03
C ALA A 35 4.70 1.49 7.88
N VAL A 36 5.89 1.44 7.26
CA VAL A 36 7.18 1.50 7.96
C VAL A 36 7.41 2.86 8.61
N VAL A 37 7.10 3.98 7.94
CA VAL A 37 7.30 5.32 8.53
C VAL A 37 6.44 5.54 9.76
N ARG A 38 5.20 5.03 9.78
CA ARG A 38 4.31 5.14 10.95
C ARG A 38 4.78 4.33 12.16
N LEU A 39 5.54 3.26 11.94
CA LEU A 39 6.05 2.39 13.00
C LEU A 39 7.42 2.83 13.52
N PHE A 40 8.26 3.40 12.67
CA PHE A 40 9.68 3.61 12.98
C PHE A 40 10.13 5.07 12.97
N ALA A 41 9.22 6.01 12.75
CA ALA A 41 9.49 7.44 12.84
C ALA A 41 8.52 8.14 13.80
N GLN A 42 8.89 9.35 14.23
CA GLN A 42 7.94 10.26 14.88
C GLN A 42 6.85 10.67 13.87
N PRO A 43 5.62 10.96 14.34
CA PRO A 43 4.50 11.25 13.45
C PRO A 43 4.75 12.49 12.59
N TYR A 44 4.05 12.55 11.46
CA TYR A 44 3.98 13.76 10.65
C TYR A 44 3.43 14.91 11.49
N GLY A 45 4.04 16.08 11.38
CA GLY A 45 3.71 17.26 12.23
C GLY A 45 4.46 17.32 13.58
N TYR A 46 5.35 16.35 13.88
CA TYR A 46 6.18 16.40 15.09
C TYR A 46 7.12 17.60 15.08
N THR A 47 7.73 17.95 13.95
CA THR A 47 8.36 19.25 13.72
C THR A 47 7.58 20.01 12.65
N ALA A 48 7.61 21.33 12.66
CA ALA A 48 6.87 22.16 11.71
C ALA A 48 7.24 21.86 10.24
N ALA A 49 8.53 21.57 9.98
CA ALA A 49 9.04 21.25 8.64
C ALA A 49 9.03 19.75 8.31
N ASN A 50 8.68 18.88 9.26
CA ASN A 50 8.81 17.42 9.12
C ASN A 50 10.22 16.95 8.71
N ASP A 51 11.24 17.69 9.15
CA ASP A 51 12.66 17.49 8.87
C ASP A 51 13.33 16.46 9.80
N HIS A 52 12.62 15.98 10.79
CA HIS A 52 13.08 14.93 11.69
C HIS A 52 13.22 13.59 10.95
N ALA A 53 14.02 12.68 11.54
CA ALA A 53 14.39 11.42 10.92
C ALA A 53 13.17 10.52 10.65
N GLY A 54 12.93 10.28 9.38
CA GLY A 54 11.95 9.34 8.86
C GLY A 54 12.49 7.91 8.77
N ILE A 55 12.40 7.33 7.59
CA ILE A 55 12.94 6.00 7.25
C ILE A 55 13.85 6.11 6.03
N ILE A 56 14.51 5.02 5.67
CA ILE A 56 15.24 4.94 4.40
C ILE A 56 14.23 4.81 3.26
N ILE A 57 14.30 5.70 2.27
CA ILE A 57 13.56 5.57 1.02
C ILE A 57 14.30 4.59 0.12
N LYS A 58 13.71 3.41 -0.08
CA LYS A 58 14.29 2.36 -0.90
C LYS A 58 13.55 2.26 -2.24
N THR A 59 14.12 2.87 -3.28
CA THR A 59 13.56 2.91 -4.64
C THR A 59 14.27 2.00 -5.65
N ASN A 60 15.33 1.33 -5.22
CA ASN A 60 16.09 0.37 -6.03
C ASN A 60 16.28 -0.95 -5.27
N SER A 61 16.74 -1.99 -5.98
CA SER A 61 16.97 -3.34 -5.43
C SER A 61 18.40 -3.58 -4.93
N LYS A 62 19.30 -2.59 -5.03
CA LYS A 62 20.70 -2.72 -4.62
C LYS A 62 20.82 -2.90 -3.11
N VAL A 63 21.76 -3.72 -2.67
CA VAL A 63 22.14 -3.82 -1.26
C VAL A 63 23.15 -2.70 -0.97
N GLU A 64 22.71 -1.71 -0.20
CA GLU A 64 23.50 -0.51 0.12
C GLU A 64 23.11 0.03 1.49
N LEU A 65 24.06 0.65 2.16
CA LEU A 65 23.82 1.37 3.41
C LEU A 65 23.42 2.82 3.07
N LEU A 66 22.18 3.17 3.38
CA LEU A 66 21.64 4.50 3.14
C LEU A 66 21.29 5.16 4.48
N PRO A 67 21.45 6.48 4.59
CA PRO A 67 20.94 7.23 5.74
C PRO A 67 19.41 7.25 5.73
N ARG A 68 18.84 7.54 6.89
CA ARG A 68 17.39 7.82 6.99
C ARG A 68 17.08 9.15 6.29
N ASN A 69 16.03 9.16 5.52
CA ASN A 69 15.44 10.37 4.97
C ASN A 69 14.61 11.11 6.02
N THR A 70 14.29 12.35 5.77
CA THR A 70 13.34 13.11 6.59
C THR A 70 11.91 12.57 6.43
N VAL A 71 11.05 12.80 7.41
CA VAL A 71 9.63 12.43 7.31
C VAL A 71 8.97 13.12 6.13
N ALA A 72 9.30 14.40 5.86
CA ALA A 72 8.79 15.13 4.70
C ALA A 72 9.12 14.42 3.38
N GLU A 73 10.38 14.01 3.18
CA GLU A 73 10.82 13.30 1.97
C GLU A 73 10.13 11.93 1.83
N VAL A 74 9.98 11.21 2.94
CA VAL A 74 9.30 9.90 2.93
C VAL A 74 7.85 10.04 2.51
N TYR A 75 7.11 10.98 3.10
CA TYR A 75 5.71 11.20 2.72
C TYR A 75 5.57 11.69 1.28
N GLN A 76 6.50 12.51 0.79
CA GLN A 76 6.52 12.92 -0.61
C GLN A 76 6.71 11.70 -1.55
N GLN A 77 7.64 10.79 -1.21
CA GLN A 77 7.84 9.57 -2.00
C GLN A 77 6.61 8.66 -1.97
N ILE A 78 5.94 8.51 -0.83
CA ILE A 78 4.69 7.76 -0.71
C ILE A 78 3.61 8.35 -1.62
N ILE A 79 3.42 9.67 -1.57
CA ILE A 79 2.44 10.36 -2.42
C ILE A 79 2.77 10.17 -3.91
N ASN A 80 4.03 10.31 -4.29
CA ASN A 80 4.46 10.10 -5.68
C ASN A 80 4.11 8.69 -6.16
N ASP A 81 4.51 7.66 -5.41
CA ASP A 81 4.24 6.27 -5.75
C ASP A 81 2.74 5.98 -5.88
N LEU A 82 1.94 6.45 -4.93
CA LEU A 82 0.50 6.21 -4.92
C LEU A 82 -0.24 7.02 -5.99
N THR A 83 0.21 8.24 -6.31
CA THR A 83 -0.38 9.06 -7.37
C THR A 83 -0.07 8.48 -8.75
N GLU A 84 1.15 8.02 -8.97
CA GLU A 84 1.50 7.34 -10.21
C GLU A 84 0.72 6.02 -10.36
N ALA A 85 0.58 5.25 -9.27
CA ALA A 85 -0.25 4.05 -9.25
C ALA A 85 -1.72 4.35 -9.56
N GLU A 86 -2.29 5.41 -8.98
CA GLU A 86 -3.65 5.88 -9.29
C GLU A 86 -3.87 6.15 -10.78
N GLY A 87 -2.88 6.77 -11.43
CA GLY A 87 -2.95 7.10 -12.86
C GLY A 87 -2.82 5.89 -13.79
N ILE A 88 -2.14 4.83 -13.35
CA ILE A 88 -1.81 3.66 -14.17
C ILE A 88 -2.81 2.52 -13.96
N LEU A 89 -3.23 2.29 -12.72
CA LEU A 89 -4.03 1.12 -12.34
C LEU A 89 -5.46 1.19 -12.91
N PRO A 90 -6.01 0.03 -13.31
CA PRO A 90 -7.37 -0.05 -13.81
C PRO A 90 -8.40 0.22 -12.71
N ALA A 91 -9.64 0.52 -13.13
CA ALA A 91 -10.76 0.70 -12.20
C ALA A 91 -11.25 -0.60 -11.57
N GLY A 92 -11.05 -1.73 -12.26
CA GLY A 92 -11.46 -3.06 -11.78
C GLY A 92 -10.38 -4.08 -12.07
N ASN A 93 -10.34 -5.13 -11.27
CA ASN A 93 -9.46 -6.27 -11.43
C ASN A 93 -10.23 -7.58 -11.19
N ALA A 94 -9.58 -8.71 -11.51
CA ALA A 94 -10.16 -10.04 -11.36
C ALA A 94 -10.59 -10.37 -9.92
N ASN A 95 -9.88 -9.83 -8.94
CA ASN A 95 -10.19 -9.95 -7.51
C ASN A 95 -9.45 -8.88 -6.69
N PHE A 96 -9.73 -8.81 -5.39
CA PHE A 96 -9.18 -7.77 -4.48
C PHE A 96 -7.69 -7.96 -4.12
N ALA A 97 -7.03 -9.03 -4.59
CA ALA A 97 -5.59 -9.23 -4.40
C ALA A 97 -4.76 -8.38 -5.37
N TYR A 98 -5.39 -7.86 -6.41
CA TYR A 98 -4.76 -6.94 -7.35
C TYR A 98 -5.16 -5.50 -7.03
N ALA A 99 -4.18 -4.62 -7.05
CA ALA A 99 -4.44 -3.21 -6.79
C ALA A 99 -5.25 -2.58 -7.94
N THR A 100 -6.14 -1.65 -7.56
CA THR A 100 -6.92 -0.83 -8.50
C THR A 100 -6.62 0.64 -8.24
N LYS A 101 -7.04 1.51 -9.15
CA LYS A 101 -6.96 2.97 -8.92
C LYS A 101 -7.70 3.37 -7.64
N TRP A 102 -8.75 2.64 -7.27
CA TRP A 102 -9.50 2.90 -6.04
C TRP A 102 -8.71 2.54 -4.79
N ALA A 103 -7.91 1.46 -4.85
CA ALA A 103 -6.99 1.11 -3.77
C ALA A 103 -5.92 2.20 -3.57
N ALA A 104 -5.36 2.73 -4.67
CA ALA A 104 -4.41 3.83 -4.60
C ALA A 104 -5.05 5.12 -4.03
N LYS A 105 -6.27 5.46 -4.44
CA LYS A 105 -7.03 6.61 -3.89
C LYS A 105 -7.33 6.43 -2.41
N ALA A 106 -7.77 5.26 -2.00
CA ALA A 106 -8.04 4.97 -0.58
C ALA A 106 -6.77 5.06 0.27
N ALA A 107 -5.63 4.58 -0.25
CA ALA A 107 -4.34 4.74 0.40
C ALA A 107 -3.91 6.21 0.49
N LEU A 108 -4.07 6.99 -0.59
CA LEU A 108 -3.80 8.44 -0.57
C LEU A 108 -4.69 9.18 0.45
N ALA A 109 -5.98 8.82 0.56
CA ALA A 109 -6.85 9.40 1.58
C ALA A 109 -6.28 9.17 3.00
N GLN A 110 -5.80 7.96 3.29
CA GLN A 110 -5.17 7.67 4.58
C GLN A 110 -3.87 8.44 4.79
N VAL A 111 -3.04 8.57 3.75
CA VAL A 111 -1.79 9.36 3.80
C VAL A 111 -2.07 10.82 4.10
N TYR A 112 -2.98 11.44 3.36
CA TYR A 112 -3.36 12.84 3.58
C TYR A 112 -4.01 13.07 4.94
N PHE A 113 -4.84 12.13 5.41
CA PHE A 113 -5.40 12.18 6.75
C PHE A 113 -4.29 12.19 7.82
N GLN A 114 -3.29 11.33 7.68
CA GLN A 114 -2.14 11.29 8.60
C GLN A 114 -1.28 12.55 8.55
N MET A 115 -1.28 13.26 7.41
CA MET A 115 -0.62 14.55 7.24
C MET A 115 -1.44 15.73 7.76
N HIS A 116 -2.65 15.50 8.24
CA HIS A 116 -3.65 16.52 8.61
C HIS A 116 -4.13 17.38 7.43
N ASP A 117 -3.90 16.94 6.19
CA ASP A 117 -4.46 17.54 4.96
C ASP A 117 -5.87 16.96 4.72
N TYR A 118 -6.82 17.40 5.54
CA TYR A 118 -8.17 16.83 5.56
C TYR A 118 -8.95 17.10 4.27
N ASP A 119 -8.67 18.19 3.58
CA ASP A 119 -9.33 18.51 2.31
C ASP A 119 -8.96 17.51 1.21
N LYS A 120 -7.68 17.17 1.09
CA LYS A 120 -7.23 16.14 0.15
C LYS A 120 -7.67 14.75 0.59
N ALA A 121 -7.62 14.46 1.89
CA ALA A 121 -8.10 13.20 2.42
C ALA A 121 -9.59 12.99 2.10
N TYR A 122 -10.42 14.01 2.34
CA TYR A 122 -11.84 14.00 1.99
C TYR A 122 -12.05 13.79 0.49
N THR A 123 -11.36 14.57 -0.35
CA THR A 123 -11.49 14.49 -1.80
C THR A 123 -11.21 13.06 -2.30
N LYS A 124 -10.10 12.44 -1.86
CA LYS A 124 -9.74 11.08 -2.28
C LYS A 124 -10.72 10.03 -1.76
N ALA A 125 -11.21 10.16 -0.54
CA ALA A 125 -12.21 9.26 0.03
C ALA A 125 -13.57 9.39 -0.69
N ASP A 126 -14.01 10.61 -0.95
CA ASP A 126 -15.26 10.91 -1.65
C ASP A 126 -15.28 10.35 -3.08
N GLU A 127 -14.14 10.45 -3.80
CA GLU A 127 -13.98 9.84 -5.12
C GLU A 127 -14.15 8.31 -5.10
N VAL A 128 -13.65 7.63 -4.06
CA VAL A 128 -13.83 6.18 -3.89
C VAL A 128 -15.30 5.86 -3.59
N ILE A 129 -15.94 6.60 -2.70
CA ILE A 129 -17.35 6.40 -2.34
C ILE A 129 -18.25 6.64 -3.55
N LYS A 130 -18.07 7.74 -4.26
CA LYS A 130 -18.85 8.10 -5.45
C LYS A 130 -18.62 7.21 -6.66
N SER A 131 -17.56 6.41 -6.65
CA SER A 131 -17.28 5.45 -7.72
C SER A 131 -18.39 4.41 -7.89
N GLY A 132 -19.14 4.11 -6.82
CA GLY A 132 -20.13 3.03 -6.78
C GLY A 132 -19.55 1.62 -6.88
N ALA A 133 -18.21 1.51 -6.85
CA ALA A 133 -17.52 0.22 -6.99
C ALA A 133 -17.59 -0.64 -5.71
N PHE A 134 -17.91 -0.02 -4.58
CA PHE A 134 -17.93 -0.66 -3.27
C PHE A 134 -19.26 -0.38 -2.56
N THR A 135 -19.74 -1.37 -1.80
CA THR A 135 -20.96 -1.24 -1.00
C THR A 135 -20.73 -1.80 0.38
N PHE A 136 -21.27 -1.12 1.40
CA PHE A 136 -21.19 -1.59 2.78
C PHE A 136 -21.89 -2.93 2.97
N VAL A 137 -21.27 -3.78 3.80
CA VAL A 137 -21.87 -5.04 4.20
C VAL A 137 -22.88 -4.78 5.33
N PRO A 138 -24.13 -5.27 5.23
CA PRO A 138 -25.20 -4.89 6.16
C PRO A 138 -25.00 -5.41 7.59
N ASN A 139 -24.17 -6.42 7.78
CA ASN A 139 -23.84 -6.92 9.12
C ASN A 139 -22.46 -7.57 9.17
N PHE A 140 -21.87 -7.64 10.37
CA PHE A 140 -20.54 -8.16 10.60
C PHE A 140 -20.39 -9.67 10.30
N ALA A 141 -21.47 -10.45 10.40
CA ALA A 141 -21.46 -11.89 10.10
C ALA A 141 -21.08 -12.19 8.64
N ASN A 142 -21.32 -11.26 7.74
CA ASN A 142 -21.01 -11.41 6.31
C ASN A 142 -19.56 -10.99 5.96
N TYR A 143 -18.76 -10.56 6.94
CA TYR A 143 -17.42 -10.02 6.72
C TYR A 143 -16.35 -11.08 6.45
N THR A 144 -16.66 -12.36 6.66
CA THR A 144 -15.70 -13.47 6.54
C THR A 144 -15.41 -13.91 5.11
N ALA A 145 -16.23 -13.49 4.15
CA ALA A 145 -16.07 -13.79 2.73
C ALA A 145 -15.54 -12.58 1.95
N ASN A 146 -15.30 -12.76 0.66
CA ASN A 146 -15.02 -11.66 -0.27
C ASN A 146 -16.22 -10.73 -0.34
N THR A 147 -16.15 -9.62 0.37
CA THR A 147 -17.27 -8.68 0.47
C THR A 147 -17.13 -7.59 -0.57
N THR A 148 -18.27 -7.05 -1.01
CA THR A 148 -18.34 -5.88 -1.91
C THR A 148 -17.75 -4.60 -1.29
N GLU A 149 -17.42 -4.63 0.00
CA GLU A 149 -16.75 -3.55 0.75
C GLU A 149 -15.23 -3.60 0.62
N SER A 150 -14.67 -4.74 0.20
CA SER A 150 -13.22 -4.93 0.16
C SER A 150 -12.58 -4.21 -1.02
N ILE A 151 -11.74 -3.21 -0.73
CA ILE A 151 -11.03 -2.41 -1.73
C ILE A 151 -9.74 -3.13 -2.17
N PHE A 152 -8.97 -3.64 -1.21
CA PHE A 152 -7.73 -4.37 -1.45
C PHE A 152 -7.44 -5.31 -0.28
N LYS A 153 -6.93 -6.51 -0.57
CA LYS A 153 -6.52 -7.49 0.44
C LYS A 153 -5.18 -8.11 0.09
N LEU A 154 -4.33 -8.22 1.08
CA LEU A 154 -3.17 -9.12 1.00
C LEU A 154 -3.67 -10.55 1.24
N VAL A 155 -3.61 -11.37 0.21
CA VAL A 155 -4.08 -12.76 0.27
C VAL A 155 -2.92 -13.66 0.67
N SER A 156 -3.10 -14.40 1.76
CA SER A 156 -2.22 -15.49 2.17
C SER A 156 -3.00 -16.80 2.08
N SER A 157 -2.45 -17.78 1.38
CA SER A 157 -3.06 -19.12 1.27
C SER A 157 -2.22 -20.14 2.03
N GLU A 158 -2.86 -21.22 2.50
CA GLU A 158 -2.17 -22.33 3.15
C GLU A 158 -1.16 -23.00 2.22
N THR A 159 -1.43 -22.99 0.90
CA THR A 159 -0.55 -23.54 -0.14
C THR A 159 0.69 -22.68 -0.38
N SER A 160 0.69 -21.42 -0.05
CA SER A 160 1.87 -20.55 -0.19
C SER A 160 2.91 -20.74 0.91
N GLY A 161 2.61 -21.55 1.93
CA GLY A 161 3.49 -21.80 3.07
C GLY A 161 3.72 -20.57 3.96
N LYS A 162 3.13 -19.44 3.60
CA LYS A 162 3.29 -18.17 4.33
C LYS A 162 1.95 -17.74 4.91
N ARG A 163 1.73 -18.13 6.14
CA ARG A 163 0.64 -17.56 6.95
C ARG A 163 1.14 -16.24 7.53
N VAL A 164 0.41 -15.16 7.33
CA VAL A 164 0.73 -13.87 7.95
C VAL A 164 0.89 -14.00 9.47
N GLY A 165 0.19 -14.97 10.10
CA GLY A 165 0.32 -15.27 11.50
C GLY A 165 1.56 -16.07 11.90
N SER A 166 2.21 -16.83 10.98
CA SER A 166 3.44 -17.57 11.30
C SER A 166 4.69 -16.72 11.12
N ASP A 167 4.66 -15.76 10.19
CA ASP A 167 5.82 -14.93 9.92
C ASP A 167 6.00 -13.79 10.96
N PHE A 168 4.95 -13.43 11.69
CA PHE A 168 5.00 -12.39 12.72
C PHE A 168 5.17 -12.93 14.15
N GLY A 169 5.46 -14.21 14.34
CA GLY A 169 5.68 -14.75 15.67
C GLY A 169 4.60 -14.34 16.68
N VAL A 170 3.34 -14.28 16.24
CA VAL A 170 2.28 -13.72 17.05
C VAL A 170 2.02 -14.64 18.20
N TYR A 171 2.19 -14.12 19.37
CA TYR A 171 1.90 -14.67 20.67
C TYR A 171 0.56 -15.41 20.67
N ARG A 172 0.61 -16.72 20.51
CA ARG A 172 -0.53 -17.56 20.87
C ARG A 172 -0.50 -17.81 22.34
N SER A 173 -1.57 -17.49 23.01
CA SER A 173 -1.78 -17.76 24.43
C SER A 173 -2.07 -19.25 24.73
N ASP A 174 -1.99 -20.12 23.72
CA ASP A 174 -2.29 -21.56 23.82
C ASP A 174 -1.07 -22.45 24.15
N GLY A 175 0.10 -21.85 24.38
CA GLY A 175 1.31 -22.57 24.79
C GLY A 175 1.95 -23.42 23.70
N THR A 176 1.48 -23.34 22.45
CA THR A 176 2.13 -24.03 21.34
C THR A 176 3.30 -23.21 20.82
N ASN A 177 4.48 -23.82 20.82
CA ASN A 177 5.67 -23.21 20.25
C ASN A 177 5.43 -22.86 18.79
N ILE A 178 5.67 -21.62 18.49
CA ILE A 178 5.73 -21.11 17.14
C ILE A 178 7.14 -21.35 16.65
N PRO A 179 7.35 -22.11 15.58
CA PRO A 179 8.68 -22.27 15.00
C PRO A 179 9.22 -20.98 14.45
#